data_fba65cc56ebfce2926197e4944113b47
#
_entry.id   fba65cc56ebfce2926197e4944113b47
#
_cell.length_a   1.000
_cell.length_b   1.000
_cell.length_c   1.000
_cell.angle_alpha   90.00
_cell.angle_beta   90.00
_cell.angle_gamma   90.00
#
_symmetry.space_group_name_H-M   'P 1'
#
loop_
_entity.id
_entity.type
_entity.pdbx_description
1 polymer ?
#
loop_
_entity_poly.entity_id
_entity_poly.type
_entity_poly.pdbx_seq_one_letter_code
_entity_poly.pdbx_strand_id
1 'polypeptide(L)'
;MENIRAFLKRKDVIISAHRYGIDAMGAMAQGLFASLLIGTIIKTLGQQTGLDVLVDLGGYATAMSGPAMACAIGWALHCPPLVLFSLITVGYSANALGGAGGPLAVLIIAIVAAEMGKAVSKETKIDILVTPLVTIFVGVGLSMLIAAPIGAAASQVGTLIMWATEQAPLVMGILAVSYTHLRAHETRRHL
;
A
#
# COMPACT_ATOMS: atom_id res chain seq x y z
N MET A 1 -0.96 8.94 31.84
CA MET A 1 -0.35 9.09 30.50
C MET A 1 0.95 8.28 30.35
N GLU A 2 1.79 8.17 31.39
CA GLU A 2 3.04 7.37 31.36
C GLU A 2 2.81 5.89 31.09
N ASN A 3 1.80 5.27 31.69
CA ASN A 3 1.49 3.85 31.49
C ASN A 3 1.12 3.50 30.06
N ILE A 4 0.40 4.40 29.36
CA ILE A 4 0.01 4.19 27.96
C ILE A 4 1.23 4.30 27.04
N ARG A 5 2.12 5.27 27.29
CA ARG A 5 3.35 5.41 26.50
C ARG A 5 4.29 4.22 26.69
N ALA A 6 4.42 3.73 27.91
CA ALA A 6 5.21 2.53 28.21
C ALA A 6 4.62 1.29 27.49
N PHE A 7 3.30 1.13 27.50
CA PHE A 7 2.60 0.06 26.78
C PHE A 7 2.84 0.13 25.27
N LEU A 8 2.61 1.28 24.64
CA LEU A 8 2.83 1.48 23.21
C LEU A 8 4.28 1.22 22.80
N LYS A 9 5.24 1.67 23.61
CA LYS A 9 6.67 1.41 23.39
C LYS A 9 7.00 -0.09 23.48
N ARG A 10 6.42 -0.82 24.44
CA ARG A 10 6.58 -2.27 24.57
C ARG A 10 6.04 -3.03 23.36
N LYS A 11 4.98 -2.52 22.74
CA LYS A 11 4.34 -3.10 21.56
C LYS A 11 4.93 -2.61 20.23
N ASP A 12 5.97 -1.81 20.28
CA ASP A 12 6.56 -1.15 19.10
C ASP A 12 5.53 -0.36 18.26
N VAL A 13 4.52 0.20 18.93
CA VAL A 13 3.56 1.13 18.34
C VAL A 13 4.14 2.53 18.43
N ILE A 14 4.81 2.96 17.36
CA ILE A 14 5.47 4.28 17.30
C ILE A 14 4.76 5.12 16.26
N ILE A 15 3.95 6.09 16.73
CA ILE A 15 3.25 7.03 15.85
C ILE A 15 4.28 8.04 15.34
N SER A 16 4.75 7.86 14.13
CA SER A 16 5.75 8.72 13.48
C SER A 16 5.41 8.92 12.02
N ALA A 17 5.47 10.17 11.56
CA ALA A 17 5.28 10.49 10.16
C ALA A 17 6.33 9.82 9.26
N HIS A 18 7.57 9.65 9.75
CA HIS A 18 8.62 8.92 9.04
C HIS A 18 8.23 7.45 8.85
N ARG A 19 7.82 6.77 9.93
CA ARG A 19 7.50 5.34 9.92
C ARG A 19 6.29 5.03 9.01
N TYR A 20 5.26 5.83 9.06
CA TYR A 20 4.06 5.61 8.24
C TYR A 20 4.16 6.21 6.84
N GLY A 21 4.82 7.38 6.69
CA GLY A 21 4.94 8.06 5.40
C GLY A 21 6.13 7.61 4.56
N ILE A 22 7.22 7.12 5.16
CA ILE A 22 8.41 6.69 4.42
C ILE A 22 8.55 5.18 4.45
N ASP A 23 8.64 4.57 5.64
CA ASP A 23 8.94 3.14 5.75
C ASP A 23 7.77 2.29 5.26
N ALA A 24 6.55 2.55 5.73
CA ALA A 24 5.36 1.79 5.32
C ALA A 24 5.02 2.01 3.83
N MET A 25 5.11 3.25 3.34
CA MET A 25 4.85 3.55 1.92
C MET A 25 5.93 2.95 1.01
N GLY A 26 7.20 3.00 1.42
CA GLY A 26 8.29 2.35 0.68
C GLY A 26 8.14 0.84 0.60
N ALA A 27 7.75 0.21 1.71
CA ALA A 27 7.46 -1.23 1.74
C ALA A 27 6.22 -1.59 0.90
N MET A 28 5.16 -0.78 0.98
CA MET A 28 3.97 -0.93 0.12
C MET A 28 4.36 -0.93 -1.36
N ALA A 29 5.23 -0.02 -1.78
CA ALA A 29 5.71 0.05 -3.17
C ALA A 29 6.45 -1.24 -3.58
N GLN A 30 7.26 -1.82 -2.69
CA GLN A 30 7.92 -3.11 -2.94
C GLN A 30 6.91 -4.24 -3.12
N GLY A 31 5.89 -4.30 -2.26
CA GLY A 31 4.78 -5.27 -2.39
C GLY A 31 4.02 -5.12 -3.70
N LEU A 32 3.75 -3.87 -4.11
CA LEU A 32 3.08 -3.55 -5.38
C LEU A 32 3.95 -3.97 -6.58
N PHE A 33 5.24 -3.67 -6.58
CA PHE A 33 6.13 -4.06 -7.67
C PHE A 33 6.28 -5.57 -7.79
N ALA A 34 6.46 -6.28 -6.67
CA ALA A 34 6.62 -7.72 -6.66
C ALA A 34 5.37 -8.49 -7.16
N SER A 35 4.20 -7.89 -7.07
CA SER A 35 2.93 -8.51 -7.47
C SER A 35 2.36 -7.89 -8.75
N LEU A 36 1.91 -6.64 -8.70
CA LEU A 36 1.19 -6.01 -9.81
C LEU A 36 2.10 -5.78 -11.02
N LEU A 37 3.29 -5.19 -10.81
CA LEU A 37 4.19 -4.88 -11.93
C LEU A 37 4.69 -6.16 -12.60
N ILE A 38 5.23 -7.09 -11.84
CA ILE A 38 5.74 -8.36 -12.38
C ILE A 38 4.60 -9.18 -13.00
N GLY A 39 3.45 -9.23 -12.32
CA GLY A 39 2.27 -9.93 -12.85
C GLY A 39 1.78 -9.34 -14.17
N THR A 40 1.79 -8.02 -14.31
CA THR A 40 1.42 -7.34 -15.56
C THR A 40 2.42 -7.64 -16.68
N ILE A 41 3.71 -7.65 -16.41
CA ILE A 41 4.74 -8.00 -17.39
C ILE A 41 4.54 -9.43 -17.90
N ILE A 42 4.37 -10.41 -16.99
CA ILE A 42 4.14 -11.80 -17.35
C ILE A 42 2.86 -11.96 -18.18
N LYS A 43 1.77 -11.32 -17.75
CA LYS A 43 0.48 -11.34 -18.45
C LYS A 43 0.60 -10.76 -19.86
N THR A 44 1.29 -9.63 -20.02
CA THR A 44 1.50 -8.99 -21.33
C THR A 44 2.34 -9.87 -22.24
N LEU A 45 3.40 -10.50 -21.72
CA LEU A 45 4.18 -11.49 -22.49
C LEU A 45 3.30 -12.66 -22.96
N GLY A 46 2.43 -13.20 -22.10
CA GLY A 46 1.49 -14.23 -22.46
C GLY A 46 0.55 -13.82 -23.59
N GLN A 47 0.00 -12.61 -23.49
CA GLN A 47 -0.88 -12.04 -24.51
C GLN A 47 -0.17 -11.85 -25.87
N GLN A 48 1.10 -11.41 -25.85
CA GLN A 48 1.86 -11.19 -27.09
C GLN A 48 2.37 -12.49 -27.73
N THR A 49 2.63 -13.51 -26.95
CA THR A 49 3.14 -14.80 -27.42
C THR A 49 2.04 -15.84 -27.68
N GLY A 50 0.80 -15.54 -27.30
CA GLY A 50 -0.33 -16.49 -27.37
C GLY A 50 -0.23 -17.64 -26.37
N LEU A 51 0.52 -17.49 -25.28
CA LEU A 51 0.69 -18.48 -24.22
C LEU A 51 -0.26 -18.21 -23.06
N ASP A 52 -1.43 -18.85 -23.04
CA ASP A 52 -2.46 -18.68 -22.00
C ASP A 52 -1.93 -18.96 -20.58
N VAL A 53 -1.02 -19.92 -20.44
CA VAL A 53 -0.39 -20.24 -19.14
C VAL A 53 0.32 -19.00 -18.52
N LEU A 54 0.97 -18.17 -19.34
CA LEU A 54 1.60 -16.95 -18.83
C LEU A 54 0.56 -15.87 -18.48
N VAL A 55 -0.56 -15.83 -19.21
CA VAL A 55 -1.68 -14.91 -18.89
C VAL A 55 -2.26 -15.26 -17.53
N ASP A 56 -2.47 -16.55 -17.25
CA ASP A 56 -2.99 -17.03 -15.96
C ASP A 56 -1.99 -16.76 -14.82
N LEU A 57 -0.71 -17.09 -15.01
CA LEU A 57 0.35 -16.82 -14.03
C LEU A 57 0.40 -15.33 -13.66
N GLY A 58 0.39 -14.46 -14.66
CA GLY A 58 0.36 -13.02 -14.45
C GLY A 58 -0.94 -12.56 -13.77
N GLY A 59 -2.07 -13.21 -14.07
CA GLY A 59 -3.36 -13.00 -13.43
C GLY A 59 -3.32 -13.29 -11.93
N TYR A 60 -2.77 -14.42 -11.51
CA TYR A 60 -2.61 -14.74 -10.08
C TYR A 60 -1.71 -13.75 -9.35
N ALA A 61 -0.60 -13.34 -9.97
CA ALA A 61 0.31 -12.36 -9.36
C ALA A 61 -0.36 -11.00 -9.18
N THR A 62 -1.08 -10.49 -10.19
CA THR A 62 -1.78 -9.21 -10.11
C THR A 62 -2.93 -9.23 -9.10
N ALA A 63 -3.65 -10.35 -8.97
CA ALA A 63 -4.72 -10.52 -8.00
C ALA A 63 -4.24 -10.40 -6.54
N MET A 64 -2.97 -10.75 -6.29
CA MET A 64 -2.36 -10.70 -4.95
C MET A 64 -1.75 -9.32 -4.62
N SER A 65 -1.95 -8.28 -5.42
CA SER A 65 -1.36 -6.96 -5.19
C SER A 65 -1.76 -6.35 -3.84
N GLY A 66 -3.03 -6.37 -3.46
CA GLY A 66 -3.51 -5.90 -2.16
C GLY A 66 -2.87 -6.64 -0.97
N PRO A 67 -2.97 -7.99 -0.94
CA PRO A 67 -2.29 -8.82 0.05
C PRO A 67 -0.79 -8.56 0.16
N ALA A 68 -0.08 -8.45 -0.97
CA ALA A 68 1.36 -8.21 -0.98
C ALA A 68 1.74 -6.85 -0.40
N MET A 69 0.99 -5.80 -0.74
CA MET A 69 1.16 -4.47 -0.16
C MET A 69 0.96 -4.47 1.35
N ALA A 70 -0.13 -5.06 1.85
CA ALA A 70 -0.44 -5.08 3.28
C ALA A 70 0.57 -5.92 4.06
N CYS A 71 1.03 -7.04 3.52
CA CYS A 71 2.07 -7.87 4.11
C CYS A 71 3.40 -7.10 4.20
N ALA A 72 3.79 -6.39 3.13
CA ALA A 72 5.00 -5.57 3.12
C ALA A 72 4.95 -4.42 4.14
N ILE A 73 3.79 -3.74 4.27
CA ILE A 73 3.56 -2.73 5.31
C ILE A 73 3.71 -3.33 6.69
N GLY A 74 3.08 -4.47 6.96
CA GLY A 74 3.17 -5.15 8.25
C GLY A 74 4.60 -5.56 8.60
N TRP A 75 5.38 -5.99 7.60
CA TRP A 75 6.80 -6.31 7.78
C TRP A 75 7.62 -5.07 8.14
N ALA A 76 7.43 -3.95 7.45
CA ALA A 76 8.10 -2.68 7.75
C ALA A 76 7.73 -2.11 9.12
N LEU A 77 6.51 -2.37 9.59
CA LEU A 77 6.04 -1.99 10.92
C LEU A 77 6.45 -2.98 12.03
N HIS A 78 7.27 -3.98 11.71
CA HIS A 78 7.73 -5.03 12.65
C HIS A 78 6.57 -5.80 13.32
N CYS A 79 5.55 -6.14 12.56
CA CYS A 79 4.40 -6.88 13.06
C CYS A 79 4.78 -8.32 13.48
N PRO A 80 4.23 -8.82 14.59
CA PRO A 80 4.33 -10.25 14.91
C PRO A 80 3.73 -11.12 13.81
N PRO A 81 4.17 -12.38 13.64
CA PRO A 81 3.74 -13.24 12.53
C PRO A 81 2.22 -13.40 12.39
N LEU A 82 1.49 -13.52 13.51
CA LEU A 82 0.02 -13.65 13.48
C LEU A 82 -0.66 -12.40 12.91
N VAL A 83 -0.17 -11.20 13.26
CA VAL A 83 -0.66 -9.94 12.70
C VAL A 83 -0.31 -9.87 11.23
N LEU A 84 0.94 -10.17 10.86
CA LEU A 84 1.44 -10.10 9.50
C LEU A 84 0.60 -10.97 8.55
N PHE A 85 0.31 -12.21 8.92
CA PHE A 85 -0.51 -13.11 8.10
C PHE A 85 -1.98 -12.67 8.03
N SER A 86 -2.51 -12.09 9.09
CA SER A 86 -3.87 -11.54 9.09
C SER A 86 -4.02 -10.32 8.17
N LEU A 87 -2.96 -9.54 8.00
CA LEU A 87 -2.94 -8.39 7.08
C LEU A 87 -3.13 -8.79 5.61
N ILE A 88 -2.87 -10.04 5.23
CA ILE A 88 -3.15 -10.55 3.88
C ILE A 88 -4.63 -10.39 3.55
N THR A 89 -5.52 -10.79 4.46
CA THR A 89 -6.98 -10.64 4.29
C THR A 89 -7.39 -9.16 4.27
N VAL A 90 -6.79 -8.35 5.13
CA VAL A 90 -7.05 -6.89 5.18
C VAL A 90 -6.64 -6.22 3.87
N GLY A 91 -5.47 -6.55 3.34
CA GLY A 91 -4.99 -6.00 2.07
C GLY A 91 -5.87 -6.39 0.88
N TYR A 92 -6.36 -7.63 0.87
CA TYR A 92 -7.31 -8.08 -0.15
C TYR A 92 -8.59 -7.24 -0.13
N SER A 93 -9.22 -7.12 1.03
CA SER A 93 -10.50 -6.39 1.18
C SER A 93 -10.33 -4.89 0.89
N ALA A 94 -9.29 -4.25 1.42
CA ALA A 94 -9.02 -2.83 1.21
C ALA A 94 -8.76 -2.49 -0.27
N ASN A 95 -7.98 -3.32 -0.96
CA ASN A 95 -7.69 -3.13 -2.38
C ASN A 95 -8.92 -3.35 -3.26
N ALA A 96 -9.69 -4.41 -2.99
CA ALA A 96 -10.89 -4.73 -3.75
C ALA A 96 -11.98 -3.66 -3.62
N LEU A 97 -12.22 -3.17 -2.39
CA LEU A 97 -13.23 -2.15 -2.10
C LEU A 97 -12.77 -0.74 -2.46
N GLY A 98 -11.46 -0.48 -2.47
CA GLY A 98 -10.89 0.82 -2.83
C GLY A 98 -10.84 1.10 -4.34
N GLY A 99 -11.05 0.09 -5.18
CA GLY A 99 -11.06 0.24 -6.63
C GLY A 99 -9.80 0.93 -7.16
N ALA A 100 -9.96 2.01 -7.93
CA ALA A 100 -8.82 2.77 -8.48
C ALA A 100 -7.89 3.36 -7.41
N GLY A 101 -8.40 3.68 -6.22
CA GLY A 101 -7.61 4.12 -5.06
C GLY A 101 -7.23 2.99 -4.10
N GLY A 102 -7.35 1.74 -4.52
CA GLY A 102 -7.05 0.55 -3.73
C GLY A 102 -5.71 0.60 -2.99
N PRO A 103 -4.59 0.95 -3.63
CA PRO A 103 -3.30 1.07 -2.95
C PRO A 103 -3.30 2.07 -1.79
N LEU A 104 -3.96 3.22 -1.95
CA LEU A 104 -4.07 4.22 -0.88
C LEU A 104 -4.96 3.71 0.27
N ALA A 105 -6.05 3.02 -0.05
CA ALA A 105 -6.89 2.37 0.95
C ALA A 105 -6.11 1.29 1.72
N VAL A 106 -5.34 0.45 1.03
CA VAL A 106 -4.48 -0.54 1.67
C VAL A 106 -3.47 0.11 2.60
N LEU A 107 -2.81 1.20 2.19
CA LEU A 107 -1.83 1.90 3.04
C LEU A 107 -2.46 2.31 4.37
N ILE A 108 -3.56 3.06 4.32
CA ILE A 108 -4.20 3.60 5.52
C ILE A 108 -4.74 2.48 6.42
N ILE A 109 -5.48 1.55 5.83
CA ILE A 109 -6.18 0.50 6.57
C ILE A 109 -5.21 -0.52 7.15
N ALA A 110 -4.17 -0.93 6.37
CA ALA A 110 -3.18 -1.88 6.86
C ALA A 110 -2.35 -1.30 8.01
N ILE A 111 -1.99 -0.01 8.00
CA ILE A 111 -1.31 0.64 9.12
C ILE A 111 -2.17 0.55 10.39
N VAL A 112 -3.45 0.94 10.32
CA VAL A 112 -4.35 0.90 11.47
C VAL A 112 -4.55 -0.53 11.98
N ALA A 113 -4.81 -1.49 11.08
CA ALA A 113 -4.98 -2.89 11.43
C ALA A 113 -3.70 -3.49 12.04
N ALA A 114 -2.54 -3.13 11.51
CA ALA A 114 -1.23 -3.56 12.03
C ALA A 114 -0.99 -3.08 13.46
N GLU A 115 -1.22 -1.79 13.70
CA GLU A 115 -1.00 -1.20 15.04
C GLU A 115 -1.99 -1.76 16.07
N MET A 116 -3.26 -1.96 15.69
CA MET A 116 -4.25 -2.60 16.56
C MET A 116 -3.90 -4.06 16.83
N GLY A 117 -3.49 -4.81 15.81
CA GLY A 117 -3.03 -6.19 15.97
C GLY A 117 -1.82 -6.31 16.91
N LYS A 118 -0.83 -5.43 16.76
CA LYS A 118 0.33 -5.37 17.67
C LYS A 118 -0.07 -5.06 19.11
N ALA A 119 -1.01 -4.13 19.30
CA ALA A 119 -1.48 -3.77 20.63
C ALA A 119 -2.10 -4.97 21.38
N VAL A 120 -2.83 -5.82 20.68
CA VAL A 120 -3.51 -6.99 21.27
C VAL A 120 -2.60 -8.22 21.37
N SER A 121 -1.61 -8.34 20.47
CA SER A 121 -0.72 -9.50 20.40
C SER A 121 -0.02 -9.78 21.75
N LYS A 122 -0.04 -11.05 22.15
CA LYS A 122 0.56 -11.56 23.40
C LYS A 122 -0.03 -10.98 24.70
N GLU A 123 -1.23 -10.42 24.67
CA GLU A 123 -1.92 -9.95 25.89
C GLU A 123 -2.88 -11.02 26.44
N THR A 124 -3.21 -12.04 25.68
CA THR A 124 -4.16 -13.08 26.08
C THR A 124 -3.52 -14.47 26.03
N LYS A 125 -4.03 -15.39 26.83
CA LYS A 125 -3.57 -16.80 26.85
C LYS A 125 -3.89 -17.54 25.54
N ILE A 126 -4.87 -17.05 24.77
CA ILE A 126 -5.32 -17.59 23.48
C ILE A 126 -4.96 -16.65 22.33
N ASP A 127 -3.74 -16.12 22.36
CA ASP A 127 -3.24 -15.12 21.40
C ASP A 127 -3.39 -15.56 19.94
N ILE A 128 -3.21 -16.86 19.67
CA ILE A 128 -3.34 -17.43 18.32
C ILE A 128 -4.71 -17.22 17.70
N LEU A 129 -5.75 -17.04 18.51
CA LEU A 129 -7.13 -16.80 18.04
C LEU A 129 -7.47 -15.30 18.10
N VAL A 130 -7.13 -14.65 19.21
CA VAL A 130 -7.55 -13.27 19.48
C VAL A 130 -6.84 -12.27 18.58
N THR A 131 -5.54 -12.43 18.40
CA THR A 131 -4.74 -11.50 17.57
C THR A 131 -5.18 -11.47 16.09
N PRO A 132 -5.31 -12.61 15.37
CA PRO A 132 -5.83 -12.59 14.02
C PRO A 132 -7.26 -12.08 13.93
N LEU A 133 -8.12 -12.48 14.87
CA LEU A 133 -9.52 -12.06 14.90
C LEU A 133 -9.64 -10.54 15.00
N VAL A 134 -8.95 -9.91 15.95
CA VAL A 134 -8.96 -8.44 16.10
C VAL A 134 -8.39 -7.76 14.86
N THR A 135 -7.26 -8.23 14.34
CA THR A 135 -6.62 -7.63 13.15
C THR A 135 -7.54 -7.68 11.94
N ILE A 136 -8.20 -8.82 11.69
CA ILE A 136 -9.13 -8.98 10.57
C ILE A 136 -10.39 -8.15 10.77
N PHE A 137 -11.03 -8.22 11.95
CA PHE A 137 -12.25 -7.45 12.22
C PHE A 137 -12.01 -5.95 12.08
N VAL A 138 -10.94 -5.44 12.65
CA VAL A 138 -10.60 -4.01 12.52
C VAL A 138 -10.27 -3.67 11.07
N GLY A 139 -9.40 -4.44 10.42
CA GLY A 139 -8.94 -4.13 9.07
C GLY A 139 -10.05 -4.27 8.02
N VAL A 140 -10.76 -5.39 8.01
CA VAL A 140 -11.86 -5.61 7.05
C VAL A 140 -13.05 -4.71 7.37
N GLY A 141 -13.37 -4.51 8.65
CA GLY A 141 -14.40 -3.56 9.07
C GLY A 141 -14.12 -2.14 8.60
N LEU A 142 -12.88 -1.66 8.77
CA LEU A 142 -12.45 -0.37 8.21
C LEU A 142 -12.51 -0.37 6.67
N SER A 143 -12.13 -1.46 6.03
CA SER A 143 -12.22 -1.57 4.55
C SER A 143 -13.65 -1.36 4.07
N MET A 144 -14.62 -1.96 4.72
CA MET A 144 -16.04 -1.80 4.38
C MET A 144 -16.55 -0.36 4.59
N LEU A 145 -16.00 0.36 5.57
CA LEU A 145 -16.45 1.71 5.92
C LEU A 145 -15.76 2.79 5.08
N ILE A 146 -14.45 2.70 4.89
CA ILE A 146 -13.65 3.83 4.36
C ILE A 146 -12.91 3.54 3.06
N ALA A 147 -12.79 2.28 2.60
CA ALA A 147 -12.02 1.99 1.37
C ALA A 147 -12.68 2.62 0.13
N ALA A 148 -14.00 2.54 -0.01
CA ALA A 148 -14.72 3.14 -1.13
C ALA A 148 -14.63 4.69 -1.14
N PRO A 149 -14.84 5.43 -0.03
CA PRO A 149 -14.58 6.86 0.04
C PRO A 149 -13.15 7.25 -0.32
N ILE A 150 -12.14 6.50 0.16
CA ILE A 150 -10.73 6.74 -0.18
C ILE A 150 -10.51 6.55 -1.68
N GLY A 151 -11.07 5.48 -2.23
CA GLY A 151 -11.01 5.19 -3.67
C GLY A 151 -11.64 6.29 -4.52
N ALA A 152 -12.80 6.79 -4.12
CA ALA A 152 -13.47 7.91 -4.78
C ALA A 152 -12.63 9.19 -4.73
N ALA A 153 -12.05 9.53 -3.57
CA ALA A 153 -11.16 10.67 -3.44
C ALA A 153 -9.91 10.56 -4.33
N ALA A 154 -9.28 9.39 -4.38
CA ALA A 154 -8.14 9.14 -5.27
C ALA A 154 -8.51 9.29 -6.75
N SER A 155 -9.68 8.80 -7.16
CA SER A 155 -10.19 8.95 -8.52
C SER A 155 -10.42 10.41 -8.90
N GLN A 156 -10.94 11.22 -7.98
CA GLN A 156 -11.15 12.67 -8.19
C GLN A 156 -9.82 13.40 -8.43
N VAL A 157 -8.78 13.07 -7.65
CA VAL A 157 -7.44 13.61 -7.87
C VAL A 157 -6.90 13.21 -9.24
N GLY A 158 -7.06 11.95 -9.65
CA GLY A 158 -6.69 11.48 -10.97
C GLY A 158 -7.39 12.26 -12.09
N THR A 159 -8.70 12.46 -11.97
CA THR A 159 -9.50 13.25 -12.93
C THR A 159 -9.05 14.71 -12.99
N LEU A 160 -8.73 15.32 -11.84
CA LEU A 160 -8.21 16.68 -11.78
C LEU A 160 -6.86 16.82 -12.50
N ILE A 161 -5.97 15.86 -12.32
CA ILE A 161 -4.66 15.82 -13.00
C ILE A 161 -4.84 15.68 -14.50
N MET A 162 -5.72 14.79 -14.97
CA MET A 162 -6.04 14.62 -16.38
C MET A 162 -6.61 15.91 -16.97
N TRP A 163 -7.60 16.50 -16.30
CA TRP A 163 -8.19 17.77 -16.71
C TRP A 163 -7.16 18.90 -16.80
N ALA A 164 -6.29 19.04 -15.81
CA ALA A 164 -5.23 20.04 -15.81
C ALA A 164 -4.21 19.83 -16.95
N THR A 165 -3.90 18.56 -17.28
CA THR A 165 -3.02 18.21 -18.39
C THR A 165 -3.65 18.52 -19.75
N GLU A 166 -4.94 18.29 -19.90
CA GLU A 166 -5.70 18.58 -21.14
C GLU A 166 -5.88 20.09 -21.35
N GLN A 167 -6.08 20.88 -20.29
CA GLN A 167 -6.29 22.33 -20.39
C GLN A 167 -5.01 23.10 -20.73
N ALA A 168 -3.84 22.58 -20.38
CA ALA A 168 -2.59 23.32 -20.54
C ALA A 168 -1.42 22.45 -21.08
N PRO A 169 -1.57 21.75 -22.22
CA PRO A 169 -0.51 20.89 -22.73
C PRO A 169 0.78 21.68 -23.07
N LEU A 170 0.67 22.91 -23.49
CA LEU A 170 1.80 23.82 -23.75
C LEU A 170 2.52 24.22 -22.45
N VAL A 171 1.76 24.56 -21.41
CA VAL A 171 2.34 24.96 -20.10
C VAL A 171 3.04 23.76 -19.44
N MET A 172 2.43 22.58 -19.50
CA MET A 172 3.04 21.34 -19.00
C MET A 172 4.28 20.95 -19.80
N GLY A 173 4.26 21.13 -21.11
CA GLY A 173 5.44 20.93 -21.97
C GLY A 173 6.58 21.87 -21.62
N ILE A 174 6.30 23.16 -21.42
CA ILE A 174 7.30 24.16 -21.01
C ILE A 174 7.86 23.86 -19.64
N LEU A 175 7.02 23.50 -18.65
CA LEU A 175 7.46 23.13 -17.30
C LEU A 175 8.32 21.86 -17.31
N ALA A 176 7.96 20.84 -18.06
CA ALA A 176 8.72 19.62 -18.20
C ALA A 176 10.11 19.88 -18.85
N VAL A 177 10.15 20.71 -19.92
CA VAL A 177 11.39 21.10 -20.57
C VAL A 177 12.25 21.96 -19.66
N SER A 178 11.66 22.92 -18.94
CA SER A 178 12.38 23.78 -17.98
C SER A 178 12.98 22.97 -16.83
N TYR A 179 12.23 21.98 -16.31
CA TYR A 179 12.75 21.10 -15.26
C TYR A 179 13.91 20.22 -15.75
N THR A 180 13.80 19.69 -16.95
CA THR A 180 14.88 18.87 -17.58
C THR A 180 16.12 19.71 -17.85
N HIS A 181 15.94 20.96 -18.28
CA HIS A 181 17.05 21.90 -18.51
C HIS A 181 17.77 22.31 -17.22
N LEU A 182 17.03 22.57 -16.15
CA LEU A 182 17.60 22.89 -14.83
C LEU A 182 18.43 21.72 -14.29
N ARG A 183 17.92 20.49 -14.41
CA ARG A 183 18.63 19.29 -13.98
C ARG A 183 19.89 18.99 -14.79
N ALA A 184 19.86 19.25 -16.08
CA ALA A 184 21.04 19.12 -16.95
C ALA A 184 22.18 20.13 -16.62
N HIS A 185 21.80 21.29 -16.08
CA HIS A 185 22.77 22.31 -15.65
C HIS A 185 23.43 21.97 -14.29
N GLU A 186 22.70 21.30 -13.38
CA GLU A 186 23.28 20.84 -12.11
C GLU A 186 24.31 19.73 -12.30
N THR A 187 24.06 18.79 -13.21
CA THR A 187 24.98 17.67 -13.49
C THR A 187 26.30 18.13 -14.08
N ARG A 188 26.36 19.31 -14.74
CA ARG A 188 27.62 19.89 -15.29
C ARG A 188 28.51 20.62 -14.27
N ARG A 189 27.99 20.90 -13.07
CA ARG A 189 28.77 21.57 -12.00
C ARG A 189 29.52 20.61 -11.09
N HIS A 190 29.34 19.31 -11.26
CA HIS A 190 30.01 18.26 -10.47
C HIS A 190 31.00 17.39 -11.28
N LEU A 191 31.41 17.83 -12.46
CA LEU A 191 32.53 17.32 -13.24
C LEU A 191 33.59 18.40 -13.33
#